data_3c22a8a2bc7cc2f7d3a0418cc7810ff8
#
_entry.id   3c22a8a2bc7cc2f7d3a0418cc7810ff8
#
_cell.length_a   1.000
_cell.length_b   1.000
_cell.length_c   1.000
_cell.angle_alpha   90.00
_cell.angle_beta   90.00
_cell.angle_gamma   90.00
#
_symmetry.space_group_name_H-M   'P 1'
#
loop_
_entity.id
_entity.type
_entity.pdbx_description
1 polymer ?
#
loop_
_entity_poly.entity_id
_entity_poly.type
_entity_poly.pdbx_seq_one_letter_code
_entity_poly.pdbx_strand_id
1 'polypeptide(L)'
;MSDYKSTLNLPQTDFPMKANLSQREPQRLQQWQDMDLYGQMRQAGAGKPKFVLHDGPPYANGELHIGHAVNKILKDFIVKSRTLAGFDAPYVPGWDCHGLPIELNVEKKVGKPGHKVTAAEFRQRCRDYAAAQVSQQGDDFRALPALA
;
A
#
# COMPACT_ATOMS: atom_id res chain seq x y z
N MET A 1 -37.89 -24.79 33.87
CA MET A 1 -36.43 -24.69 33.57
C MET A 1 -35.92 -23.44 34.23
N SER A 2 -34.90 -23.57 35.08
CA SER A 2 -34.27 -22.39 35.73
C SER A 2 -33.57 -21.57 34.69
N ASP A 3 -33.83 -20.24 34.63
CA ASP A 3 -33.09 -19.33 33.77
C ASP A 3 -31.77 -18.97 34.41
N TYR A 4 -30.66 -19.50 33.88
CA TYR A 4 -29.31 -19.26 34.38
C TYR A 4 -28.64 -18.01 33.76
N LYS A 5 -29.38 -17.20 32.98
CA LYS A 5 -28.81 -16.01 32.35
C LYS A 5 -28.26 -15.00 33.35
N SER A 6 -28.93 -14.87 34.49
CA SER A 6 -28.50 -13.96 35.56
C SER A 6 -27.24 -14.41 36.31
N THR A 7 -26.79 -15.65 36.11
CA THR A 7 -25.58 -16.19 36.76
C THR A 7 -24.34 -16.13 35.85
N LEU A 8 -24.50 -15.65 34.60
CA LEU A 8 -23.41 -15.54 33.66
C LEU A 8 -22.59 -14.26 33.93
N ASN A 9 -21.33 -14.43 34.26
CA ASN A 9 -20.37 -13.33 34.37
C ASN A 9 -19.76 -13.00 32.99
N LEU A 10 -20.57 -12.38 32.13
CA LEU A 10 -20.08 -11.91 30.85
C LEU A 10 -19.40 -10.53 31.02
N PRO A 11 -18.27 -10.28 30.37
CA PRO A 11 -17.64 -8.98 30.41
C PRO A 11 -18.55 -7.93 29.76
N GLN A 12 -18.73 -6.79 30.45
CA GLN A 12 -19.39 -5.63 29.87
C GLN A 12 -18.30 -4.73 29.29
N THR A 13 -18.40 -4.45 27.98
CA THR A 13 -17.42 -3.63 27.27
C THR A 13 -18.08 -2.89 26.12
N ASP A 14 -17.65 -1.66 25.89
CA ASP A 14 -18.04 -0.88 24.71
C ASP A 14 -17.26 -1.31 23.46
N PHE A 15 -16.35 -2.26 23.59
CA PHE A 15 -15.62 -2.80 22.45
C PHE A 15 -16.58 -3.57 21.53
N PRO A 16 -16.72 -3.21 20.25
CA PRO A 16 -17.70 -3.80 19.37
C PRO A 16 -17.39 -5.26 19.06
N MET A 17 -18.38 -6.14 19.20
CA MET A 17 -18.24 -7.57 18.90
C MET A 17 -18.02 -7.86 17.41
N LYS A 18 -18.44 -6.96 16.54
CA LYS A 18 -18.22 -7.05 15.08
C LYS A 18 -17.17 -6.06 14.64
N ALA A 19 -16.18 -6.52 13.90
CA ALA A 19 -15.09 -5.66 13.42
C ALA A 19 -15.58 -4.63 12.39
N ASN A 20 -16.53 -4.97 11.51
CA ASN A 20 -17.04 -4.12 10.42
C ASN A 20 -15.90 -3.49 9.60
N LEU A 21 -14.91 -4.30 9.21
CA LEU A 21 -13.65 -3.82 8.62
C LEU A 21 -13.87 -2.99 7.36
N SER A 22 -14.79 -3.42 6.48
CA SER A 22 -15.12 -2.69 5.24
C SER A 22 -15.56 -1.23 5.45
N GLN A 23 -16.09 -0.90 6.64
CA GLN A 23 -16.48 0.46 6.99
C GLN A 23 -15.42 1.17 7.84
N ARG A 24 -14.77 0.44 8.76
CA ARG A 24 -13.83 1.02 9.72
C ARG A 24 -12.45 1.27 9.14
N GLU A 25 -11.96 0.43 8.23
CA GLU A 25 -10.64 0.60 7.63
C GLU A 25 -10.53 1.90 6.82
N PRO A 26 -11.45 2.24 5.90
CA PRO A 26 -11.40 3.53 5.20
C PRO A 26 -11.42 4.74 6.14
N GLN A 27 -12.24 4.67 7.21
CA GLN A 27 -12.28 5.74 8.21
C GLN A 27 -10.96 5.87 8.97
N ARG A 28 -10.32 4.74 9.29
CA ARG A 28 -9.02 4.72 9.95
C ARG A 28 -7.93 5.29 9.06
N LEU A 29 -7.91 4.93 7.78
CA LEU A 29 -6.96 5.49 6.81
C LEU A 29 -7.11 7.01 6.70
N GLN A 30 -8.34 7.50 6.63
CA GLN A 30 -8.60 8.94 6.58
C GLN A 30 -8.08 9.64 7.85
N GLN A 31 -8.34 9.08 9.04
CA GLN A 31 -7.80 9.62 10.29
C GLN A 31 -6.26 9.68 10.30
N TRP A 32 -5.59 8.66 9.80
CA TRP A 32 -4.13 8.63 9.72
C TRP A 32 -3.57 9.67 8.75
N GLN A 33 -4.26 9.91 7.64
CA GLN A 33 -3.91 10.97 6.70
C GLN A 33 -4.12 12.37 7.32
N ASP A 34 -5.27 12.61 7.94
CA ASP A 34 -5.60 13.90 8.54
C ASP A 34 -4.63 14.30 9.65
N MET A 35 -4.13 13.34 10.40
CA MET A 35 -3.15 13.59 11.48
C MET A 35 -1.69 13.52 11.01
N ASP A 36 -1.42 13.27 9.73
CA ASP A 36 -0.07 13.03 9.21
C ASP A 36 0.72 12.00 10.05
N LEU A 37 0.10 10.83 10.28
CA LEU A 37 0.67 9.82 11.15
C LEU A 37 2.09 9.41 10.72
N TYR A 38 2.30 9.21 9.42
CA TYR A 38 3.62 8.82 8.92
C TYR A 38 4.68 9.90 9.16
N GLY A 39 4.35 11.18 8.93
CA GLY A 39 5.24 12.29 9.24
C GLY A 39 5.60 12.35 10.73
N GLN A 40 4.62 12.15 11.62
CA GLN A 40 4.87 12.07 13.07
C GLN A 40 5.79 10.91 13.44
N MET A 41 5.59 9.72 12.85
CA MET A 41 6.47 8.56 13.05
C MET A 41 7.90 8.84 12.58
N ARG A 42 8.07 9.53 11.44
CA ARG A 42 9.39 9.95 10.94
C ARG A 42 10.09 10.91 11.90
N GLN A 43 9.37 11.88 12.45
CA GLN A 43 9.90 12.81 13.44
C GLN A 43 10.30 12.09 14.74
N ALA A 44 9.45 11.20 15.24
CA ALA A 44 9.72 10.41 16.45
C ALA A 44 10.88 9.41 16.26
N GLY A 45 11.19 9.04 15.02
CA GLY A 45 12.33 8.18 14.65
C GLY A 45 13.65 8.94 14.50
N ALA A 46 13.63 10.26 14.42
CA ALA A 46 14.84 11.05 14.17
C ALA A 46 15.91 10.81 15.23
N GLY A 47 17.15 10.57 14.77
CA GLY A 47 18.29 10.30 15.66
C GLY A 47 18.40 8.88 16.20
N LYS A 48 17.43 8.02 15.98
CA LYS A 48 17.51 6.59 16.34
C LYS A 48 18.39 5.81 15.33
N PRO A 49 18.91 4.64 15.70
CA PRO A 49 19.63 3.77 14.77
C PRO A 49 18.78 3.46 13.54
N LYS A 50 19.35 3.57 12.36
CA LYS A 50 18.61 3.30 11.11
C LYS A 50 18.47 1.81 10.84
N PHE A 51 17.27 1.42 10.37
CA PHE A 51 17.01 0.13 9.75
C PHE A 51 16.45 0.38 8.36
N VAL A 52 17.18 -0.03 7.33
CA VAL A 52 16.77 0.16 5.93
C VAL A 52 16.34 -1.17 5.34
N LEU A 53 15.06 -1.28 4.98
CA LEU A 53 14.56 -2.36 4.15
C LEU A 53 14.60 -1.91 2.69
N HIS A 54 15.42 -2.61 1.88
CA HIS A 54 15.46 -2.36 0.44
C HIS A 54 14.29 -3.07 -0.24
N ASP A 55 13.32 -2.31 -0.73
CA ASP A 55 12.13 -2.85 -1.40
C ASP A 55 12.43 -3.17 -2.87
N GLY A 56 12.03 -4.37 -3.33
CA GLY A 56 11.95 -4.70 -4.75
C GLY A 56 10.68 -4.08 -5.33
N PRO A 57 10.78 -3.16 -6.32
CA PRO A 57 9.63 -2.45 -6.84
C PRO A 57 8.75 -3.37 -7.70
N PRO A 58 7.42 -3.29 -7.60
CA PRO A 58 6.52 -3.93 -8.54
C PRO A 58 6.52 -3.21 -9.89
N TYR A 59 6.11 -3.88 -10.96
CA TYR A 59 5.83 -3.21 -12.22
C TYR A 59 4.62 -2.28 -12.10
N ALA A 60 4.74 -1.09 -12.68
CA ALA A 60 3.62 -0.14 -12.85
C ALA A 60 2.70 -0.62 -13.98
N ASN A 61 2.07 -1.78 -13.81
CA ASN A 61 1.32 -2.48 -14.85
C ASN A 61 0.26 -3.41 -14.28
N GLY A 62 -1.01 -3.07 -14.48
CA GLY A 62 -2.15 -3.86 -14.06
C GLY A 62 -2.53 -3.75 -12.59
N GLU A 63 -3.55 -4.50 -12.22
CA GLU A 63 -4.11 -4.52 -10.88
C GLU A 63 -3.24 -5.34 -9.91
N LEU A 64 -3.37 -5.04 -8.62
CA LEU A 64 -2.73 -5.81 -7.57
C LEU A 64 -3.36 -7.20 -7.46
N HIS A 65 -2.55 -8.19 -7.15
CA HIS A 65 -2.99 -9.54 -6.85
C HIS A 65 -2.46 -10.01 -5.50
N ILE A 66 -2.92 -11.14 -5.03
CA ILE A 66 -2.56 -11.67 -3.70
C ILE A 66 -1.05 -11.78 -3.47
N GLY A 67 -0.26 -12.03 -4.50
CA GLY A 67 1.21 -12.06 -4.40
C GLY A 67 1.80 -10.70 -4.03
N HIS A 68 1.26 -9.61 -4.57
CA HIS A 68 1.63 -8.26 -4.15
C HIS A 68 1.23 -8.00 -2.69
N ALA A 69 0.01 -8.38 -2.30
CA ALA A 69 -0.46 -8.22 -0.93
C ALA A 69 0.44 -8.95 0.07
N VAL A 70 0.73 -10.24 -0.15
CA VAL A 70 1.62 -11.02 0.72
C VAL A 70 3.00 -10.37 0.83
N ASN A 71 3.60 -9.97 -0.30
CA ASN A 71 4.92 -9.35 -0.30
C ASN A 71 4.95 -8.05 0.50
N LYS A 72 3.98 -7.16 0.27
CA LYS A 72 3.95 -5.85 0.93
C LYS A 72 3.56 -5.94 2.40
N ILE A 73 2.62 -6.80 2.78
CA ILE A 73 2.24 -7.01 4.18
C ILE A 73 3.42 -7.58 4.99
N LEU A 74 4.18 -8.54 4.45
CA LEU A 74 5.37 -9.06 5.14
C LEU A 74 6.43 -7.98 5.36
N LYS A 75 6.66 -7.11 4.38
CA LYS A 75 7.57 -5.96 4.51
C LYS A 75 7.07 -4.95 5.55
N ASP A 76 5.76 -4.68 5.56
CA ASP A 76 5.13 -3.84 6.55
C ASP A 76 5.33 -4.37 7.99
N PHE A 77 5.15 -5.66 8.20
CA PHE A 77 5.43 -6.30 9.50
C PHE A 77 6.89 -6.09 9.93
N ILE A 78 7.84 -6.25 9.02
CA ILE A 78 9.26 -6.04 9.32
C ILE A 78 9.51 -4.59 9.71
N VAL A 79 9.07 -3.63 8.91
CA VAL A 79 9.29 -2.19 9.13
C VAL A 79 8.62 -1.74 10.43
N LYS A 80 7.36 -2.11 10.65
CA LYS A 80 6.63 -1.77 11.89
C LYS A 80 7.26 -2.40 13.12
N SER A 81 7.66 -3.67 13.06
CA SER A 81 8.33 -4.32 14.18
C SER A 81 9.67 -3.63 14.54
N ARG A 82 10.43 -3.20 13.53
CA ARG A 82 11.68 -2.46 13.76
C ARG A 82 11.42 -1.07 14.33
N THR A 83 10.40 -0.37 13.84
CA THR A 83 9.99 0.92 14.41
C THR A 83 9.59 0.78 15.88
N LEU A 84 8.81 -0.25 16.24
CA LEU A 84 8.41 -0.54 17.61
C LEU A 84 9.61 -0.97 18.49
N ALA A 85 10.62 -1.61 17.91
CA ALA A 85 11.86 -1.97 18.58
C ALA A 85 12.84 -0.77 18.77
N GLY A 86 12.43 0.45 18.39
CA GLY A 86 13.20 1.67 18.63
C GLY A 86 14.15 2.07 17.50
N PHE A 87 13.99 1.53 16.30
CA PHE A 87 14.76 1.95 15.13
C PHE A 87 14.06 3.05 14.34
N ASP A 88 14.85 3.83 13.63
CA ASP A 88 14.39 4.67 12.52
C ASP A 88 14.28 3.80 11.26
N ALA A 89 13.08 3.25 11.01
CA ALA A 89 12.81 2.31 9.94
C ALA A 89 11.88 2.93 8.88
N PRO A 90 12.40 3.75 7.95
CA PRO A 90 11.59 4.30 6.86
C PRO A 90 11.19 3.21 5.88
N TYR A 91 9.98 3.30 5.35
CA TYR A 91 9.57 2.53 4.20
C TYR A 91 9.40 3.45 3.00
N VAL A 92 10.20 3.23 1.97
CA VAL A 92 10.19 4.03 0.73
C VAL A 92 9.72 3.13 -0.41
N PRO A 93 8.44 3.22 -0.81
CA PRO A 93 7.92 2.45 -1.92
C PRO A 93 8.46 2.97 -3.25
N GLY A 94 8.56 2.07 -4.25
CA GLY A 94 8.94 2.41 -5.61
C GLY A 94 8.21 1.53 -6.62
N TRP A 95 8.33 1.88 -7.90
CA TRP A 95 7.76 1.12 -9.03
C TRP A 95 8.77 0.98 -10.15
N ASP A 96 8.73 -0.16 -10.84
CA ASP A 96 9.38 -0.32 -12.14
C ASP A 96 8.45 0.22 -13.23
N CYS A 97 8.85 1.34 -13.83
CA CYS A 97 8.01 2.13 -14.75
C CYS A 97 8.40 1.97 -16.23
N HIS A 98 9.14 0.94 -16.60
CA HIS A 98 9.60 0.75 -17.97
C HIS A 98 9.63 -0.74 -18.36
N GLY A 99 9.98 -0.99 -19.62
CA GLY A 99 10.16 -2.34 -20.15
C GLY A 99 8.94 -2.92 -20.85
N LEU A 100 9.12 -4.13 -21.33
CA LEU A 100 8.20 -4.83 -22.22
C LEU A 100 6.76 -4.94 -21.73
N PRO A 101 6.46 -5.18 -20.43
CA PRO A 101 5.07 -5.27 -19.96
C PRO A 101 4.28 -3.98 -20.20
N ILE A 102 4.91 -2.82 -20.01
CA ILE A 102 4.28 -1.51 -20.24
C ILE A 102 4.16 -1.23 -21.74
N GLU A 103 5.25 -1.45 -22.48
CA GLU A 103 5.30 -1.22 -23.91
C GLU A 103 4.27 -2.04 -24.67
N LEU A 104 4.11 -3.34 -24.36
CA LEU A 104 3.10 -4.19 -24.99
C LEU A 104 1.67 -3.71 -24.72
N ASN A 105 1.36 -3.22 -23.53
CA ASN A 105 0.03 -2.71 -23.24
C ASN A 105 -0.26 -1.38 -23.95
N VAL A 106 0.74 -0.53 -24.09
CA VAL A 106 0.62 0.71 -24.86
C VAL A 106 0.53 0.40 -26.35
N GLU A 107 1.37 -0.50 -26.88
CA GLU A 107 1.33 -0.92 -28.28
C GLU A 107 -0.04 -1.46 -28.71
N LYS A 108 -0.68 -2.27 -27.88
CA LYS A 108 -2.05 -2.76 -28.11
C LYS A 108 -3.07 -1.62 -28.30
N LYS A 109 -2.86 -0.50 -27.62
CA LYS A 109 -3.79 0.66 -27.67
C LYS A 109 -3.49 1.61 -28.83
N VAL A 110 -2.21 1.90 -29.07
CA VAL A 110 -1.83 2.98 -30.00
C VAL A 110 -1.13 2.48 -31.28
N GLY A 111 -0.73 1.21 -31.32
CA GLY A 111 0.00 0.58 -32.42
C GLY A 111 1.52 0.71 -32.29
N LYS A 112 2.24 0.07 -33.22
CA LYS A 112 3.71 0.00 -33.20
C LYS A 112 4.36 1.35 -33.44
N PRO A 113 5.43 1.68 -32.69
CA PRO A 113 6.22 2.86 -32.96
C PRO A 113 6.89 2.78 -34.35
N GLY A 114 6.96 3.91 -35.02
CA GLY A 114 7.48 3.99 -36.40
C GLY A 114 6.47 3.66 -37.51
N HIS A 115 5.25 3.19 -37.16
CA HIS A 115 4.16 2.92 -38.10
C HIS A 115 2.96 3.88 -37.88
N LYS A 116 2.32 3.78 -36.70
CA LYS A 116 1.14 4.57 -36.36
C LYS A 116 1.45 5.78 -35.48
N VAL A 117 2.50 5.69 -34.70
CA VAL A 117 2.95 6.74 -33.81
C VAL A 117 4.46 6.89 -33.91
N THR A 118 4.98 8.09 -33.68
CA THR A 118 6.43 8.30 -33.59
C THR A 118 7.02 7.65 -32.33
N ALA A 119 8.32 7.37 -32.35
CA ALA A 119 9.01 6.81 -31.17
C ALA A 119 8.93 7.76 -29.95
N ALA A 120 8.89 9.06 -30.18
CA ALA A 120 8.76 10.05 -29.10
C ALA A 120 7.37 10.02 -28.47
N GLU A 121 6.32 10.01 -29.29
CA GLU A 121 4.94 9.87 -28.81
C GLU A 121 4.70 8.54 -28.10
N PHE A 122 5.24 7.44 -28.64
CA PHE A 122 5.14 6.14 -28.00
C PHE A 122 5.75 6.13 -26.59
N ARG A 123 6.97 6.68 -26.45
CA ARG A 123 7.60 6.83 -25.13
C ARG A 123 6.79 7.69 -24.17
N GLN A 124 6.16 8.77 -24.69
CA GLN A 124 5.30 9.59 -23.85
C GLN A 124 4.06 8.82 -23.38
N ARG A 125 3.41 8.06 -24.26
CA ARG A 125 2.29 7.19 -23.90
C ARG A 125 2.66 6.13 -22.86
N CYS A 126 3.89 5.58 -22.94
CA CYS A 126 4.38 4.65 -21.91
C CYS A 126 4.55 5.34 -20.55
N ARG A 127 5.07 6.57 -20.50
CA ARG A 127 5.16 7.35 -19.26
C ARG A 127 3.80 7.65 -18.67
N ASP A 128 2.86 8.11 -19.50
CA ASP A 128 1.50 8.44 -19.06
C ASP A 128 0.80 7.19 -18.49
N TYR A 129 0.95 6.06 -19.18
CA TYR A 129 0.42 4.78 -18.71
C TYR A 129 1.02 4.37 -17.35
N ALA A 130 2.35 4.38 -17.23
CA ALA A 130 3.03 4.02 -16.00
C ALA A 130 2.64 4.96 -14.84
N ALA A 131 2.56 6.27 -15.08
CA ALA A 131 2.14 7.24 -14.07
C ALA A 131 0.72 6.95 -13.55
N ALA A 132 -0.22 6.63 -14.44
CA ALA A 132 -1.57 6.25 -14.05
C ALA A 132 -1.59 4.96 -13.20
N GLN A 133 -0.78 3.95 -13.58
CA GLN A 133 -0.67 2.70 -12.82
C GLN A 133 -0.03 2.91 -11.44
N VAL A 134 1.00 3.75 -11.33
CA VAL A 134 1.62 4.13 -10.04
C VAL A 134 0.58 4.77 -9.11
N SER A 135 -0.23 5.69 -9.62
CA SER A 135 -1.29 6.33 -8.82
C SER A 135 -2.29 5.30 -8.32
N GLN A 136 -2.83 4.48 -9.22
CA GLN A 136 -3.83 3.46 -8.87
C GLN A 136 -3.29 2.44 -7.87
N GLN A 137 -2.14 1.84 -8.16
CA GLN A 137 -1.51 0.86 -7.25
C GLN A 137 -1.11 1.50 -5.92
N GLY A 138 -0.72 2.78 -5.92
CA GLY A 138 -0.43 3.52 -4.70
C GLY A 138 -1.64 3.63 -3.77
N ASP A 139 -2.81 3.89 -4.33
CA ASP A 139 -4.07 3.94 -3.57
C ASP A 139 -4.45 2.55 -3.05
N ASP A 140 -4.31 1.51 -3.88
CA ASP A 140 -4.56 0.12 -3.49
C ASP A 140 -3.61 -0.33 -2.35
N PHE A 141 -2.32 0.03 -2.41
CA PHE A 141 -1.36 -0.28 -1.34
C PHE A 141 -1.62 0.49 -0.05
N ARG A 142 -2.18 1.69 -0.11
CA ARG A 142 -2.63 2.41 1.10
C ARG A 142 -3.84 1.74 1.74
N ALA A 143 -4.74 1.17 0.93
CA ALA A 143 -5.88 0.40 1.42
C ALA A 143 -5.46 -0.93 2.07
N LEU A 144 -4.35 -1.53 1.63
CA LEU A 144 -3.64 -2.56 2.40
C LEU A 144 -2.81 -1.81 3.46
N PRO A 145 -2.83 -2.15 4.75
CA PRO A 145 -2.13 -1.38 5.80
C PRO A 145 -0.61 -1.27 5.62
N ALA A 146 -0.12 -1.48 4.43
CA ALA A 146 1.29 -1.57 4.08
C ALA A 146 1.98 -0.21 3.85
N LEU A 147 1.24 0.89 3.72
CA LEU A 147 1.80 2.22 3.44
C LEU A 147 1.23 3.32 4.36
N ALA A 148 0.58 2.92 5.44
CA ALA A 148 0.07 3.86 6.45
C ALA A 148 1.08 4.06 7.57
#